data_fa473d13fb539a06d8fd594e9d036aa2
#
_entry.id   fa473d13fb539a06d8fd594e9d036aa2
#
_cell.length_a   1.000
_cell.length_b   1.000
_cell.length_c   1.000
_cell.angle_alpha   90.00
_cell.angle_beta   90.00
_cell.angle_gamma   90.00
#
_symmetry.space_group_name_H-M   'P 1'
#
loop_
_entity.id
_entity.type
_entity.pdbx_description
1 polymer ?
#
loop_
_entity_poly.entity_id
_entity_poly.type
_entity_poly.pdbx_seq_one_letter_code
_entity_poly.pdbx_strand_id
1 'polypeptide(L)'
;MTKRFPVIVVGAGPVGLACAIDLKQQGIDCLLIDEDDTVSIGSRGVCYAKRTLEIFDRLNMGDDVVKRGVSWQRGRTFFRNDEVYHFNLLAESGHERPAMINLQQYHLEEILQRRAAQAQVDMRWRQKVIAVDHPSVDVGTHTRTVQLQVESPDGVYELSCDWLVVADGARSSIRRMMGLDVEGKVFTDRFLIADVVMQADFPSERWFWFDPPFHRNQSVLLHRQADKVWRIDFQLGWDADPEEEKKPERVIPRI
;
A
#
# COMPACT_ATOMS: atom_id res chain seq x y z
N MET A 1 -33.42 -3.94 12.86
CA MET A 1 -33.37 -2.79 11.92
C MET A 1 -31.97 -2.72 11.37
N THR A 2 -31.79 -2.80 10.07
CA THR A 2 -30.47 -2.68 9.40
C THR A 2 -29.92 -1.27 9.63
N LYS A 3 -28.70 -1.19 10.16
CA LYS A 3 -28.06 0.11 10.42
C LYS A 3 -27.61 0.73 9.11
N ARG A 4 -28.06 1.95 8.80
CA ARG A 4 -27.69 2.70 7.59
C ARG A 4 -26.61 3.72 7.88
N PHE A 5 -25.63 3.81 6.97
CA PHE A 5 -24.54 4.78 6.99
C PHE A 5 -24.56 5.63 5.70
N PRO A 6 -24.17 6.91 5.76
CA PRO A 6 -23.95 7.68 4.54
C PRO A 6 -22.91 7.01 3.63
N VAL A 7 -21.77 6.59 4.20
CA VAL A 7 -20.69 5.93 3.47
C VAL A 7 -20.21 4.72 4.25
N ILE A 8 -19.99 3.60 3.56
CA ILE A 8 -19.21 2.47 4.07
C ILE A 8 -17.95 2.35 3.22
N VAL A 9 -16.79 2.27 3.88
CA VAL A 9 -15.49 1.99 3.26
C VAL A 9 -15.10 0.57 3.62
N VAL A 10 -14.79 -0.27 2.64
CA VAL A 10 -14.34 -1.65 2.86
C VAL A 10 -12.87 -1.77 2.50
N GLY A 11 -12.08 -2.19 3.49
CA GLY A 11 -10.62 -2.31 3.42
C GLY A 11 -9.92 -1.21 4.21
N ALA A 12 -9.26 -1.58 5.33
CA ALA A 12 -8.50 -0.68 6.19
C ALA A 12 -6.99 -0.64 5.82
N GLY A 13 -6.67 -0.87 4.56
CA GLY A 13 -5.35 -0.57 3.99
C GLY A 13 -5.15 0.94 3.80
N PRO A 14 -3.98 1.36 3.27
CA PRO A 14 -3.64 2.78 3.13
C PRO A 14 -4.68 3.61 2.37
N VAL A 15 -5.31 3.02 1.35
CA VAL A 15 -6.32 3.72 0.51
C VAL A 15 -7.61 3.95 1.29
N GLY A 16 -8.15 2.90 1.93
CA GLY A 16 -9.41 3.01 2.67
C GLY A 16 -9.28 3.87 3.93
N LEU A 17 -8.18 3.73 4.67
CA LEU A 17 -7.88 4.59 5.82
C LEU A 17 -7.79 6.07 5.40
N ALA A 18 -7.04 6.39 4.34
CA ALA A 18 -6.94 7.76 3.83
C ALA A 18 -8.31 8.31 3.40
N CYS A 19 -9.11 7.51 2.71
CA CYS A 19 -10.46 7.89 2.30
C CYS A 19 -11.37 8.16 3.51
N ALA A 20 -11.38 7.29 4.50
CA ALA A 20 -12.21 7.44 5.69
C ALA A 20 -11.82 8.69 6.52
N ILE A 21 -10.52 8.96 6.65
CA ILE A 21 -10.03 10.17 7.30
C ILE A 21 -10.49 11.42 6.56
N ASP A 22 -10.34 11.44 5.23
CA ASP A 22 -10.73 12.60 4.41
C ASP A 22 -12.24 12.85 4.50
N LEU A 23 -13.07 11.80 4.43
CA LEU A 23 -14.52 11.90 4.62
C LEU A 23 -14.88 12.54 5.97
N LYS A 24 -14.26 12.07 7.04
CA LYS A 24 -14.50 12.64 8.39
C LYS A 24 -14.06 14.10 8.49
N GLN A 25 -12.96 14.49 7.86
CA GLN A 25 -12.51 15.89 7.83
C GLN A 25 -13.48 16.79 7.05
N GLN A 26 -14.21 16.23 6.06
CA GLN A 26 -15.27 16.94 5.33
C GLN A 26 -16.63 16.93 6.05
N GLY A 27 -16.69 16.37 7.26
CA GLY A 27 -17.93 16.27 8.05
C GLY A 27 -18.86 15.15 7.59
N ILE A 28 -18.38 14.21 6.79
CA ILE A 28 -19.15 13.05 6.31
C ILE A 28 -18.89 11.86 7.22
N ASP A 29 -19.95 11.36 7.85
CA ASP A 29 -19.85 10.15 8.66
C ASP A 29 -19.68 8.91 7.78
N CYS A 30 -18.72 8.08 8.15
CA CYS A 30 -18.45 6.82 7.47
C CYS A 30 -18.17 5.71 8.47
N LEU A 31 -18.45 4.47 8.04
CA LEU A 31 -18.01 3.25 8.68
C LEU A 31 -16.88 2.65 7.85
N LEU A 32 -15.74 2.34 8.46
CA LEU A 32 -14.65 1.61 7.86
C LEU A 32 -14.63 0.18 8.40
N ILE A 33 -14.67 -0.83 7.54
CA ILE A 33 -14.62 -2.23 7.91
C ILE A 33 -13.50 -2.97 7.19
N ASP A 34 -12.91 -3.96 7.88
CA ASP A 34 -11.88 -4.83 7.33
C ASP A 34 -12.02 -6.26 7.84
N GLU A 35 -11.68 -7.25 7.00
CA GLU A 35 -11.71 -8.67 7.38
C GLU A 35 -10.53 -9.07 8.28
N ASP A 36 -9.41 -8.37 8.21
CA ASP A 36 -8.26 -8.56 9.07
C ASP A 36 -8.54 -8.06 10.51
N ASP A 37 -7.63 -8.29 11.42
CA ASP A 37 -7.73 -7.84 12.82
C ASP A 37 -6.69 -6.76 13.18
N THR A 38 -5.80 -6.43 12.27
CA THR A 38 -4.75 -5.44 12.44
C THR A 38 -4.22 -4.95 11.08
N VAL A 39 -3.27 -4.04 11.11
CA VAL A 39 -2.51 -3.61 9.92
C VAL A 39 -1.78 -4.77 9.25
N SER A 40 -1.47 -4.62 7.97
CA SER A 40 -0.79 -5.64 7.20
C SER A 40 0.59 -6.00 7.81
N ILE A 41 0.88 -7.30 7.83
CA ILE A 41 2.17 -7.83 8.25
C ILE A 41 3.08 -7.90 7.03
N GLY A 42 4.33 -7.48 7.21
CA GLY A 42 5.35 -7.49 6.16
C GLY A 42 5.36 -6.24 5.31
N SER A 43 6.45 -6.08 4.59
CA SER A 43 6.70 -4.89 3.78
C SER A 43 6.16 -5.10 2.37
N ARG A 44 5.08 -4.42 2.02
CA ARG A 44 4.47 -4.43 0.67
C ARG A 44 4.90 -3.19 -0.12
N GLY A 45 4.19 -2.08 0.03
CA GLY A 45 4.59 -0.80 -0.52
C GLY A 45 5.67 -0.12 0.33
N VAL A 46 6.60 0.61 -0.31
CA VAL A 46 7.68 1.27 0.41
C VAL A 46 8.02 2.66 -0.10
N CYS A 47 7.68 2.99 -1.33
CA CYS A 47 8.02 4.28 -1.93
C CYS A 47 6.78 5.13 -2.11
N TYR A 48 6.82 6.34 -1.56
CA TYR A 48 5.73 7.31 -1.68
C TYR A 48 6.25 8.59 -2.33
N ALA A 49 5.59 8.99 -3.41
CA ALA A 49 5.95 10.17 -4.18
C ALA A 49 5.46 11.45 -3.50
N LYS A 50 6.05 12.59 -3.88
CA LYS A 50 5.68 13.93 -3.41
C LYS A 50 4.18 14.15 -3.39
N ARG A 51 3.45 13.76 -4.45
CA ARG A 51 1.99 13.90 -4.52
C ARG A 51 1.26 13.15 -3.40
N THR A 52 1.75 11.95 -3.05
CA THR A 52 1.20 11.19 -1.92
C THR A 52 1.45 11.90 -0.59
N LEU A 53 2.63 12.51 -0.43
CA LEU A 53 2.95 13.29 0.77
C LEU A 53 2.07 14.53 0.90
N GLU A 54 1.77 15.23 -0.20
CA GLU A 54 0.83 16.35 -0.23
C GLU A 54 -0.60 15.92 0.14
N ILE A 55 -1.02 14.69 -0.21
CA ILE A 55 -2.29 14.12 0.26
C ILE A 55 -2.23 13.88 1.77
N PHE A 56 -1.11 13.36 2.28
CA PHE A 56 -0.94 13.14 3.72
C PHE A 56 -0.91 14.47 4.51
N ASP A 57 -0.43 15.56 3.90
CA ASP A 57 -0.55 16.91 4.50
C ASP A 57 -2.01 17.30 4.67
N ARG A 58 -2.83 17.11 3.64
CA ARG A 58 -4.26 17.35 3.71
C ARG A 58 -4.94 16.52 4.80
N LEU A 59 -4.43 15.32 5.06
CA LEU A 59 -4.91 14.46 6.14
C LEU A 59 -4.31 14.80 7.52
N ASN A 60 -3.48 15.88 7.63
CA ASN A 60 -2.77 16.31 8.83
C ASN A 60 -1.83 15.23 9.42
N MET A 61 -1.09 14.53 8.55
CA MET A 61 -0.14 13.49 8.95
C MET A 61 1.16 13.47 8.11
N GLY A 62 1.32 14.41 7.19
CA GLY A 62 2.49 14.45 6.29
C GLY A 62 3.81 14.55 7.03
N ASP A 63 3.89 15.37 8.08
CA ASP A 63 5.09 15.53 8.90
C ASP A 63 5.47 14.23 9.63
N ASP A 64 4.49 13.49 10.17
CA ASP A 64 4.72 12.20 10.83
C ASP A 64 5.33 11.19 9.85
N VAL A 65 4.82 11.15 8.62
CA VAL A 65 5.32 10.26 7.57
C VAL A 65 6.74 10.64 7.15
N VAL A 66 7.01 11.93 6.92
CA VAL A 66 8.35 12.41 6.53
C VAL A 66 9.37 12.18 7.64
N LYS A 67 9.01 12.45 8.88
CA LYS A 67 9.87 12.23 10.06
C LYS A 67 10.23 10.76 10.26
N ARG A 68 9.30 9.84 9.94
CA ARG A 68 9.50 8.40 10.13
C ARG A 68 10.27 7.77 8.98
N GLY A 69 10.08 8.24 7.77
CA GLY A 69 10.63 7.65 6.56
C GLY A 69 12.02 8.18 6.19
N VAL A 70 12.55 7.67 5.09
CA VAL A 70 13.86 8.06 4.53
C VAL A 70 13.63 8.77 3.20
N SER A 71 13.90 10.06 3.17
CA SER A 71 13.79 10.87 1.94
C SER A 71 14.92 10.58 0.98
N TRP A 72 14.60 10.54 -0.31
CA TRP A 72 15.56 10.41 -1.38
C TRP A 72 15.06 11.11 -2.65
N GLN A 73 15.99 11.49 -3.53
CA GLN A 73 15.67 12.14 -4.79
C GLN A 73 16.59 11.70 -5.94
N ARG A 74 17.71 11.06 -5.63
CA ARG A 74 18.69 10.63 -6.62
C ARG A 74 18.59 9.13 -6.84
N GLY A 75 18.62 8.73 -8.12
CA GLY A 75 18.78 7.36 -8.54
C GLY A 75 20.03 7.16 -9.38
N ARG A 76 20.65 5.98 -9.27
CA ARG A 76 21.79 5.55 -10.07
C ARG A 76 21.47 4.24 -10.76
N THR A 77 21.96 4.10 -11.97
CA THR A 77 21.84 2.88 -12.76
C THR A 77 23.23 2.39 -13.13
N PHE A 78 23.46 1.12 -12.86
CA PHE A 78 24.72 0.45 -13.15
C PHE A 78 24.49 -0.67 -14.19
N PHE A 79 25.40 -0.81 -15.10
CA PHE A 79 25.54 -2.02 -15.90
C PHE A 79 26.81 -2.75 -15.46
N ARG A 80 26.64 -3.92 -14.90
CA ARG A 80 27.72 -4.63 -14.19
C ARG A 80 28.28 -3.79 -13.05
N ASN A 81 29.53 -3.32 -13.19
CA ASN A 81 30.20 -2.48 -12.18
C ASN A 81 30.20 -0.98 -12.54
N ASP A 82 29.80 -0.63 -13.78
CA ASP A 82 29.93 0.73 -14.29
C ASP A 82 28.63 1.50 -14.07
N GLU A 83 28.73 2.70 -13.47
CA GLU A 83 27.61 3.64 -13.46
C GLU A 83 27.39 4.18 -14.87
N VAL A 84 26.22 3.85 -15.44
CA VAL A 84 25.87 4.24 -16.82
C VAL A 84 24.87 5.38 -16.88
N TYR A 85 24.14 5.64 -15.80
CA TYR A 85 23.14 6.69 -15.74
C TYR A 85 22.83 7.09 -14.31
N HIS A 86 22.51 8.35 -14.09
CA HIS A 86 21.88 8.83 -12.87
C HIS A 86 20.83 9.90 -13.17
N PHE A 87 19.91 10.07 -12.23
CA PHE A 87 18.87 11.10 -12.32
C PHE A 87 18.61 11.75 -10.97
N ASN A 88 18.08 12.96 -11.04
CA ASN A 88 17.59 13.71 -9.89
C ASN A 88 16.10 14.03 -10.12
N LEU A 89 15.22 13.59 -9.24
CA LEU A 89 13.78 13.72 -9.40
C LEU A 89 13.25 15.14 -9.19
N LEU A 90 13.89 15.91 -8.30
CA LEU A 90 13.58 17.31 -8.05
C LEU A 90 14.89 18.09 -8.04
N ALA A 91 15.27 18.62 -9.20
CA ALA A 91 16.49 19.42 -9.35
C ALA A 91 16.31 20.83 -8.77
N GLU A 92 15.09 21.34 -8.77
CA GLU A 92 14.75 22.68 -8.28
C GLU A 92 14.66 22.71 -6.76
N SER A 93 14.87 23.88 -6.19
CA SER A 93 14.70 24.14 -4.75
C SER A 93 13.30 24.70 -4.45
N GLY A 94 12.93 24.74 -3.17
CA GLY A 94 11.68 25.38 -2.70
C GLY A 94 10.47 24.44 -2.62
N HIS A 95 10.66 23.14 -2.78
CA HIS A 95 9.62 22.17 -2.55
C HIS A 95 9.43 21.91 -1.05
N GLU A 96 8.21 21.97 -0.57
CA GLU A 96 7.87 21.67 0.83
C GLU A 96 8.07 20.18 1.17
N ARG A 97 7.76 19.30 0.21
CA ARG A 97 7.89 17.85 0.38
C ARG A 97 8.99 17.29 -0.53
N PRO A 98 9.73 16.25 -0.05
CA PRO A 98 10.74 15.60 -0.87
C PRO A 98 10.14 14.90 -2.08
N ALA A 99 10.98 14.62 -3.08
CA ALA A 99 10.57 13.91 -4.29
C ALA A 99 9.93 12.56 -3.99
N MET A 100 10.61 11.81 -3.15
CA MET A 100 10.23 10.46 -2.72
C MET A 100 10.61 10.24 -1.26
N ILE A 101 9.86 9.38 -0.62
CA ILE A 101 10.17 8.85 0.71
C ILE A 101 10.03 7.33 0.70
N ASN A 102 10.97 6.65 1.36
CA ASN A 102 10.86 5.23 1.63
C ASN A 102 10.39 5.02 3.07
N LEU A 103 9.32 4.28 3.22
CA LEU A 103 8.74 3.92 4.50
C LEU A 103 8.00 2.58 4.34
N GLN A 104 8.28 1.62 5.19
CA GLN A 104 7.57 0.35 5.18
C GLN A 104 6.05 0.58 5.36
N GLN A 105 5.23 -0.13 4.59
CA GLN A 105 3.78 0.10 4.56
C GLN A 105 3.12 -0.04 5.93
N TYR A 106 3.56 -0.97 6.76
CA TYR A 106 3.01 -1.16 8.11
C TYR A 106 3.20 0.09 9.00
N HIS A 107 4.32 0.80 8.89
CA HIS A 107 4.51 2.08 9.59
C HIS A 107 3.55 3.17 9.08
N LEU A 108 3.34 3.22 7.77
CA LEU A 108 2.34 4.14 7.20
C LEU A 108 0.94 3.79 7.70
N GLU A 109 0.57 2.52 7.73
CA GLU A 109 -0.74 2.08 8.21
C GLU A 109 -0.93 2.37 9.70
N GLU A 110 0.10 2.21 10.53
CA GLU A 110 0.07 2.62 11.95
C GLU A 110 -0.19 4.13 12.12
N ILE A 111 0.46 4.96 11.29
CA ILE A 111 0.24 6.42 11.30
C ILE A 111 -1.19 6.74 10.86
N LEU A 112 -1.66 6.11 9.79
CA LEU A 112 -3.03 6.26 9.29
C LEU A 112 -4.08 5.83 10.32
N GLN A 113 -3.91 4.68 10.97
CA GLN A 113 -4.81 4.21 12.03
C GLN A 113 -4.90 5.19 13.19
N ARG A 114 -3.76 5.67 13.68
CA ARG A 114 -3.72 6.68 14.74
C ARG A 114 -4.45 7.95 14.31
N ARG A 115 -4.28 8.36 13.06
CA ARG A 115 -4.97 9.54 12.51
C ARG A 115 -6.47 9.30 12.34
N ALA A 116 -6.88 8.10 11.91
CA ALA A 116 -8.28 7.71 11.83
C ALA A 116 -8.98 7.73 13.21
N ALA A 117 -8.29 7.23 14.24
CA ALA A 117 -8.78 7.29 15.62
C ALA A 117 -8.94 8.74 16.11
N GLN A 118 -7.97 9.62 15.84
CA GLN A 118 -8.06 11.05 16.15
C GLN A 118 -9.21 11.75 15.43
N ALA A 119 -9.49 11.34 14.17
CA ALA A 119 -10.60 11.84 13.38
C ALA A 119 -11.95 11.19 13.77
N GLN A 120 -11.96 10.29 14.75
CA GLN A 120 -13.15 9.57 15.21
C GLN A 120 -13.85 8.78 14.10
N VAL A 121 -13.09 8.11 13.25
CA VAL A 121 -13.62 7.16 12.27
C VAL A 121 -14.19 5.95 13.02
N ASP A 122 -15.45 5.56 12.75
CA ASP A 122 -16.00 4.26 13.20
C ASP A 122 -15.31 3.14 12.39
N MET A 123 -14.31 2.48 13.00
CA MET A 123 -13.51 1.45 12.37
C MET A 123 -13.73 0.12 13.06
N ARG A 124 -14.04 -0.92 12.28
CA ARG A 124 -14.34 -2.27 12.78
C ARG A 124 -13.54 -3.32 12.05
N TRP A 125 -12.79 -4.08 12.82
CA TRP A 125 -12.00 -5.21 12.38
C TRP A 125 -12.81 -6.51 12.41
N ARG A 126 -12.32 -7.52 11.70
CA ARG A 126 -12.94 -8.85 11.58
C ARG A 126 -14.36 -8.77 11.04
N GLN A 127 -14.53 -7.91 10.03
CA GLN A 127 -15.81 -7.67 9.37
C GLN A 127 -15.63 -7.98 7.88
N LYS A 128 -15.98 -9.18 7.48
CA LYS A 128 -15.84 -9.66 6.11
C LYS A 128 -17.13 -9.45 5.33
N VAL A 129 -17.05 -8.70 4.24
CA VAL A 129 -18.17 -8.59 3.31
C VAL A 129 -18.29 -9.89 2.52
N ILE A 130 -19.44 -10.56 2.65
CA ILE A 130 -19.72 -11.84 1.99
C ILE A 130 -20.74 -11.72 0.86
N ALA A 131 -21.55 -10.66 0.84
CA ALA A 131 -22.43 -10.32 -0.27
C ALA A 131 -22.64 -8.82 -0.39
N VAL A 132 -22.82 -8.36 -1.62
CA VAL A 132 -23.18 -6.98 -1.96
C VAL A 132 -24.38 -7.03 -2.89
N ASP A 133 -25.45 -6.37 -2.48
CA ASP A 133 -26.61 -6.13 -3.33
C ASP A 133 -26.68 -4.63 -3.62
N HIS A 134 -26.57 -4.27 -4.89
CA HIS A 134 -26.80 -2.91 -5.35
C HIS A 134 -28.11 -2.89 -6.13
N PRO A 135 -29.17 -2.37 -5.56
CA PRO A 135 -30.47 -2.38 -6.19
C PRO A 135 -30.42 -1.66 -7.55
N SER A 136 -31.09 -2.28 -8.51
CA SER A 136 -31.52 -1.58 -9.71
C SER A 136 -32.27 -0.32 -9.27
N VAL A 137 -31.95 0.82 -9.92
CA VAL A 137 -32.54 2.12 -9.65
C VAL A 137 -34.05 1.96 -9.52
N ASP A 138 -34.58 2.09 -8.32
CA ASP A 138 -36.03 2.26 -8.16
C ASP A 138 -36.39 3.67 -8.68
N VAL A 139 -36.94 3.69 -9.88
CA VAL A 139 -37.28 4.91 -10.62
C VAL A 139 -38.31 5.76 -9.86
N GLY A 140 -38.96 5.20 -8.84
CA GLY A 140 -40.01 5.87 -8.07
C GLY A 140 -39.53 6.64 -6.84
N THR A 141 -38.43 6.24 -6.20
CA THR A 141 -37.99 6.84 -4.94
C THR A 141 -36.68 7.62 -5.00
N HIS A 142 -35.93 7.55 -6.11
CA HIS A 142 -34.59 8.13 -6.30
C HIS A 142 -33.56 7.76 -5.20
N THR A 143 -33.89 6.84 -4.28
CA THR A 143 -32.99 6.38 -3.23
C THR A 143 -32.26 5.14 -3.69
N ARG A 144 -30.95 5.31 -3.89
CA ARG A 144 -30.03 4.19 -4.11
C ARG A 144 -29.45 3.82 -2.76
N THR A 145 -29.68 2.59 -2.33
CA THR A 145 -29.10 2.06 -1.08
C THR A 145 -28.39 0.78 -1.43
N VAL A 146 -27.10 0.69 -1.09
CA VAL A 146 -26.32 -0.53 -1.20
C VAL A 146 -26.53 -1.36 0.06
N GLN A 147 -26.84 -2.64 -0.10
CA GLN A 147 -26.98 -3.61 0.99
C GLN A 147 -25.73 -4.49 1.04
N LEU A 148 -25.24 -4.73 2.25
CA LEU A 148 -24.09 -5.59 2.49
C LEU A 148 -24.49 -6.69 3.49
N GLN A 149 -24.05 -7.92 3.22
CA GLN A 149 -23.98 -8.95 4.24
C GLN A 149 -22.55 -9.05 4.76
N VAL A 150 -22.39 -8.97 6.06
CA VAL A 150 -21.09 -8.94 6.73
C VAL A 150 -21.02 -10.10 7.72
N GLU A 151 -19.98 -10.90 7.59
CA GLU A 151 -19.60 -11.94 8.54
C GLU A 151 -18.67 -11.34 9.59
N SER A 152 -18.99 -11.58 10.87
CA SER A 152 -18.20 -11.17 12.02
C SER A 152 -18.03 -12.34 12.99
N PRO A 153 -17.18 -12.23 14.02
CA PRO A 153 -17.08 -13.24 15.08
C PRO A 153 -18.41 -13.55 15.79
N ASP A 154 -19.34 -12.58 15.80
CA ASP A 154 -20.64 -12.70 16.45
C ASP A 154 -21.74 -13.23 15.50
N GLY A 155 -21.40 -13.51 14.24
CA GLY A 155 -22.33 -14.01 13.23
C GLY A 155 -22.49 -13.08 12.04
N VAL A 156 -23.44 -13.44 11.16
CA VAL A 156 -23.74 -12.68 9.95
C VAL A 156 -24.82 -11.64 10.23
N TYR A 157 -24.61 -10.42 9.74
CA TYR A 157 -25.55 -9.33 9.87
C TYR A 157 -25.57 -8.44 8.61
N GLU A 158 -26.54 -7.53 8.54
CA GLU A 158 -26.74 -6.66 7.39
C GLU A 158 -26.38 -5.22 7.72
N LEU A 159 -25.74 -4.57 6.76
CA LEU A 159 -25.49 -3.13 6.72
C LEU A 159 -26.08 -2.54 5.46
N SER A 160 -26.40 -1.24 5.53
CA SER A 160 -26.79 -0.49 4.34
C SER A 160 -26.08 0.85 4.29
N CYS A 161 -25.82 1.36 3.07
CA CYS A 161 -25.21 2.65 2.87
C CYS A 161 -25.72 3.34 1.60
N ASP A 162 -25.52 4.65 1.54
CA ASP A 162 -25.80 5.43 0.33
C ASP A 162 -24.68 5.30 -0.69
N TRP A 163 -23.43 5.21 -0.20
CA TRP A 163 -22.21 5.05 -0.99
C TRP A 163 -21.33 3.94 -0.41
N LEU A 164 -20.89 3.05 -1.28
CA LEU A 164 -19.90 2.01 -0.95
C LEU A 164 -18.57 2.35 -1.61
N VAL A 165 -17.53 2.52 -0.81
CA VAL A 165 -16.15 2.66 -1.28
C VAL A 165 -15.45 1.32 -1.11
N VAL A 166 -15.05 0.71 -2.22
CA VAL A 166 -14.37 -0.58 -2.25
C VAL A 166 -12.87 -0.37 -2.32
N ALA A 167 -12.17 -0.61 -1.21
CA ALA A 167 -10.73 -0.47 -1.05
C ALA A 167 -10.06 -1.77 -0.54
N ASP A 168 -10.69 -2.92 -0.81
CA ASP A 168 -10.33 -4.27 -0.35
C ASP A 168 -9.14 -4.90 -1.15
N GLY A 169 -8.39 -4.06 -1.88
CA GLY A 169 -7.10 -4.37 -2.44
C GLY A 169 -7.11 -5.16 -3.75
N ALA A 170 -5.93 -5.65 -4.13
CA ALA A 170 -5.71 -6.30 -5.43
C ALA A 170 -6.54 -7.58 -5.62
N ARG A 171 -6.85 -8.29 -4.54
CA ARG A 171 -7.64 -9.52 -4.54
C ARG A 171 -9.12 -9.29 -4.25
N SER A 172 -9.62 -8.09 -4.48
CA SER A 172 -10.97 -7.65 -4.16
C SER A 172 -12.02 -8.73 -4.35
N SER A 173 -12.67 -9.14 -3.26
CA SER A 173 -13.79 -10.05 -3.27
C SER A 173 -15.05 -9.36 -3.75
N ILE A 174 -15.22 -8.10 -3.40
CA ILE A 174 -16.38 -7.28 -3.79
C ILE A 174 -16.39 -7.06 -5.31
N ARG A 175 -15.23 -6.77 -5.92
CA ARG A 175 -15.13 -6.66 -7.39
C ARG A 175 -15.71 -7.90 -8.08
N ARG A 176 -15.36 -9.10 -7.59
CA ARG A 176 -15.88 -10.37 -8.14
C ARG A 176 -17.37 -10.56 -7.88
N MET A 177 -17.86 -10.20 -6.68
CA MET A 177 -19.28 -10.24 -6.34
C MET A 177 -20.12 -9.34 -7.26
N MET A 178 -19.54 -8.22 -7.70
CA MET A 178 -20.17 -7.28 -8.63
C MET A 178 -20.04 -7.71 -10.11
N GLY A 179 -19.42 -8.85 -10.41
CA GLY A 179 -19.18 -9.32 -11.79
C GLY A 179 -18.16 -8.46 -12.56
N LEU A 180 -17.34 -7.69 -11.85
CA LEU A 180 -16.29 -6.86 -12.44
C LEU A 180 -14.97 -7.59 -12.48
N ASP A 181 -14.16 -7.34 -13.51
CA ASP A 181 -12.82 -7.90 -13.64
C ASP A 181 -11.78 -6.81 -13.93
N VAL A 182 -10.50 -7.19 -13.96
CA VAL A 182 -9.37 -6.32 -14.27
C VAL A 182 -8.79 -6.78 -15.61
N GLU A 183 -8.77 -5.87 -16.57
CA GLU A 183 -8.11 -6.10 -17.84
C GLU A 183 -6.63 -5.74 -17.75
N GLY A 184 -5.76 -6.54 -18.34
CA GLY A 184 -4.32 -6.29 -18.35
C GLY A 184 -3.49 -7.53 -18.73
N LYS A 185 -2.16 -7.35 -18.67
CA LYS A 185 -1.20 -8.44 -18.82
C LYS A 185 -0.63 -8.82 -17.46
N VAL A 186 -0.56 -10.11 -17.19
CA VAL A 186 0.22 -10.65 -16.08
C VAL A 186 1.65 -10.84 -16.58
N PHE A 187 2.60 -10.15 -15.95
CA PHE A 187 4.02 -10.35 -16.22
C PHE A 187 4.51 -11.60 -15.51
N THR A 188 5.43 -12.32 -16.15
CA THR A 188 6.05 -13.52 -15.60
C THR A 188 7.26 -13.20 -14.72
N ASP A 189 7.70 -11.95 -14.72
CA ASP A 189 8.81 -11.48 -13.89
C ASP A 189 8.52 -11.67 -12.41
N ARG A 190 9.48 -12.26 -11.70
CA ARG A 190 9.42 -12.51 -10.28
C ARG A 190 10.58 -11.79 -9.59
N PHE A 191 10.32 -11.34 -8.38
CA PHE A 191 11.33 -10.70 -7.55
C PHE A 191 11.38 -11.37 -6.18
N LEU A 192 12.59 -11.65 -5.71
CA LEU A 192 12.87 -11.98 -4.34
C LEU A 192 13.21 -10.69 -3.59
N ILE A 193 12.43 -10.36 -2.58
CA ILE A 193 12.62 -9.16 -1.78
C ILE A 193 13.29 -9.56 -0.48
N ALA A 194 14.47 -8.99 -0.22
CA ALA A 194 15.19 -9.14 1.04
C ALA A 194 15.21 -7.81 1.79
N ASP A 195 14.59 -7.77 2.97
CA ASP A 195 14.70 -6.66 3.90
C ASP A 195 15.81 -7.01 4.93
N VAL A 196 16.89 -6.26 4.91
CA VAL A 196 18.11 -6.54 5.69
C VAL A 196 18.40 -5.39 6.64
N VAL A 197 18.57 -5.68 7.92
CA VAL A 197 19.13 -4.71 8.85
C VAL A 197 20.65 -4.73 8.71
N MET A 198 21.21 -3.70 8.09
CA MET A 198 22.65 -3.61 7.91
C MET A 198 23.20 -2.22 8.24
N GLN A 199 24.43 -2.21 8.75
CA GLN A 199 25.21 -0.99 8.92
C GLN A 199 26.04 -0.79 7.64
N ALA A 200 25.46 -0.04 6.70
CA ALA A 200 26.10 0.26 5.43
C ALA A 200 26.19 1.78 5.25
N ASP A 201 27.31 2.24 4.74
CA ASP A 201 27.59 3.66 4.49
C ASP A 201 27.22 4.07 3.05
N PHE A 202 26.09 3.55 2.57
CA PHE A 202 25.53 3.98 1.29
C PHE A 202 24.70 5.25 1.47
N PRO A 203 24.71 6.15 0.49
CA PRO A 203 23.84 7.33 0.50
C PRO A 203 22.37 6.92 0.42
N SER A 204 21.47 7.82 0.87
CA SER A 204 20.02 7.63 0.74
C SER A 204 19.59 7.88 -0.71
N GLU A 205 19.94 6.98 -1.59
CA GLU A 205 19.66 6.99 -3.01
C GLU A 205 18.97 5.68 -3.41
N ARG A 206 18.48 5.60 -4.64
CA ARG A 206 17.95 4.37 -5.21
C ARG A 206 18.90 3.86 -6.28
N TRP A 207 19.43 2.65 -6.10
CA TRP A 207 20.41 2.06 -6.98
C TRP A 207 19.83 0.88 -7.75
N PHE A 208 20.02 0.88 -9.06
CA PHE A 208 19.62 -0.18 -9.98
C PHE A 208 20.85 -0.79 -10.63
N TRP A 209 20.95 -2.10 -10.61
CA TRP A 209 21.94 -2.84 -11.38
C TRP A 209 21.27 -3.69 -12.43
N PHE A 210 21.87 -3.70 -13.62
CA PHE A 210 21.60 -4.66 -14.67
C PHE A 210 22.82 -5.55 -14.84
N ASP A 211 22.62 -6.88 -14.87
CA ASP A 211 23.67 -7.88 -15.01
C ASP A 211 24.86 -7.72 -14.01
N PRO A 212 24.62 -7.47 -12.69
CA PRO A 212 25.72 -7.30 -11.76
C PRO A 212 26.50 -8.61 -11.57
N PRO A 213 27.81 -8.56 -11.22
CA PRO A 213 28.61 -9.76 -11.03
C PRO A 213 28.06 -10.72 -9.98
N PHE A 214 27.39 -10.20 -8.96
CA PHE A 214 26.80 -10.96 -7.85
C PHE A 214 25.41 -11.53 -8.16
N HIS A 215 24.76 -11.12 -9.28
CA HIS A 215 23.45 -11.62 -9.73
C HIS A 215 23.32 -11.53 -11.25
N ARG A 216 24.03 -12.44 -11.93
CA ARG A 216 24.20 -12.42 -13.40
C ARG A 216 22.91 -12.59 -14.17
N ASN A 217 22.80 -11.89 -15.31
CA ASN A 217 21.68 -11.91 -16.26
C ASN A 217 20.33 -11.43 -15.67
N GLN A 218 20.35 -10.83 -14.49
CA GLN A 218 19.16 -10.33 -13.82
C GLN A 218 19.38 -8.89 -13.37
N SER A 219 18.35 -8.27 -12.83
CA SER A 219 18.45 -6.94 -12.23
C SER A 219 18.38 -7.00 -10.71
N VAL A 220 18.98 -6.00 -10.06
CA VAL A 220 18.92 -5.82 -8.61
C VAL A 220 18.61 -4.37 -8.30
N LEU A 221 17.77 -4.15 -7.31
CA LEU A 221 17.43 -2.84 -6.77
C LEU A 221 17.83 -2.77 -5.30
N LEU A 222 18.47 -1.67 -4.91
CA LEU A 222 18.81 -1.38 -3.52
C LEU A 222 18.25 -0.02 -3.10
N HIS A 223 17.61 0.02 -1.93
CA HIS A 223 17.21 1.27 -1.32
C HIS A 223 17.07 1.19 0.22
N ARG A 224 17.41 2.29 0.86
CA ARG A 224 17.30 2.43 2.32
C ARG A 224 15.87 2.70 2.74
N GLN A 225 15.45 2.11 3.85
CA GLN A 225 14.18 2.34 4.51
C GLN A 225 14.39 2.82 5.96
N ALA A 226 13.30 3.04 6.69
CA ALA A 226 13.35 3.33 8.11
C ALA A 226 14.02 2.19 8.90
N ASP A 227 14.43 2.47 10.15
CA ASP A 227 14.97 1.49 11.10
C ASP A 227 16.27 0.79 10.66
N LYS A 228 17.09 1.47 9.84
CA LYS A 228 18.34 0.90 9.28
C LYS A 228 18.09 -0.32 8.38
N VAL A 229 16.87 -0.50 7.92
CA VAL A 229 16.53 -1.56 6.97
C VAL A 229 16.95 -1.12 5.56
N TRP A 230 17.53 -2.04 4.83
CA TRP A 230 17.81 -1.93 3.41
C TRP A 230 17.02 -2.98 2.68
N ARG A 231 16.28 -2.56 1.66
CA ARG A 231 15.58 -3.47 0.78
C ARG A 231 16.41 -3.73 -0.44
N ILE A 232 16.56 -5.02 -0.74
CA ILE A 232 17.21 -5.51 -1.94
C ILE A 232 16.17 -6.34 -2.70
N ASP A 233 15.84 -5.92 -3.91
CA ASP A 233 14.92 -6.64 -4.78
C ASP A 233 15.75 -7.34 -5.86
N PHE A 234 15.78 -8.67 -5.81
CA PHE A 234 16.47 -9.52 -6.80
C PHE A 234 15.47 -9.99 -7.84
N GLN A 235 15.62 -9.61 -9.11
CA GLN A 235 14.87 -10.23 -10.19
C GLN A 235 15.27 -11.71 -10.28
N LEU A 236 14.29 -12.59 -10.38
CA LEU A 236 14.51 -14.03 -10.56
C LEU A 236 14.34 -14.41 -12.01
N GLY A 237 15.12 -15.41 -12.47
CA GLY A 237 14.91 -16.03 -13.77
C GLY A 237 13.54 -16.72 -13.84
N TRP A 238 13.01 -16.85 -15.04
CA TRP A 238 11.66 -17.41 -15.24
C TRP A 238 11.53 -18.85 -14.76
N ASP A 239 12.62 -19.62 -14.80
CA ASP A 239 12.69 -21.03 -14.37
C ASP A 239 13.08 -21.18 -12.89
N ALA A 240 13.30 -20.07 -12.17
CA ALA A 240 13.70 -20.10 -10.77
C ALA A 240 12.55 -20.58 -9.87
N ASP A 241 12.84 -21.52 -8.99
CA ASP A 241 11.94 -21.94 -7.92
C ASP A 241 11.99 -20.89 -6.77
N PRO A 242 10.89 -20.16 -6.52
CA PRO A 242 10.88 -19.15 -5.46
C PRO A 242 11.17 -19.70 -4.07
N GLU A 243 10.82 -20.94 -3.77
CA GLU A 243 11.08 -21.54 -2.46
C GLU A 243 12.58 -21.89 -2.28
N GLU A 244 13.25 -22.34 -3.34
CA GLU A 244 14.68 -22.54 -3.34
C GLU A 244 15.45 -21.22 -3.24
N GLU A 245 14.99 -20.18 -3.95
CA GLU A 245 15.66 -18.87 -3.97
C GLU A 245 15.55 -18.10 -2.65
N LYS A 246 14.59 -18.43 -1.78
CA LYS A 246 14.44 -17.84 -0.44
C LYS A 246 15.42 -18.41 0.60
N LYS A 247 16.08 -19.54 0.31
CA LYS A 247 16.96 -20.19 1.27
C LYS A 247 18.15 -19.29 1.61
N PRO A 248 18.57 -19.22 2.89
CA PRO A 248 19.69 -18.37 3.34
C PRO A 248 20.97 -18.58 2.53
N GLU A 249 21.29 -19.82 2.18
CA GLU A 249 22.46 -20.18 1.37
C GLU A 249 22.43 -19.64 -0.06
N ARG A 250 21.23 -19.25 -0.55
CA ARG A 250 21.06 -18.61 -1.85
C ARG A 250 21.03 -17.08 -1.74
N VAL A 251 20.40 -16.56 -0.69
CA VAL A 251 20.19 -15.11 -0.50
C VAL A 251 21.44 -14.43 0.06
N ILE A 252 22.04 -14.97 1.13
CA ILE A 252 23.15 -14.34 1.84
C ILE A 252 24.36 -14.01 0.94
N PRO A 253 24.79 -14.89 0.02
CA PRO A 253 25.93 -14.56 -0.87
C PRO A 253 25.66 -13.42 -1.85
N ARG A 254 24.40 -12.98 -2.01
CA ARG A 254 24.01 -11.88 -2.93
C ARG A 254 23.86 -10.54 -2.20
N ILE A 255 23.85 -10.54 -0.86
CA ILE A 255 23.79 -9.35 -0.01
C ILE A 255 25.20 -8.81 0.24
#